data_d980f02766ff483d2903e99f436a473b
#
_entry.id   d980f02766ff483d2903e99f436a473b
#
_cell.length_a   1.000
_cell.length_b   1.000
_cell.length_c   1.000
_cell.angle_alpha   90.00
_cell.angle_beta   90.00
_cell.angle_gamma   90.00
#
_symmetry.space_group_name_H-M   'P 1'
#
loop_
_entity.id
_entity.type
_entity.pdbx_description
1 polymer ?
#
loop_
_entity_poly.entity_id
_entity_poly.type
_entity_poly.pdbx_seq_one_letter_code
_entity_poly.pdbx_strand_id
1 'polypeptide(L)'
;MFRGDDPAGSGGFVMAWFMLFVAGLMEIGWAIGLKYTEGFSRPIPSVLTLACMAASMALLGLALKTLPIGTAYAVWTGIGAVGTALLGIWLFGEPATVMRLLCIGLIVSGIVGLKLVT
;
A
#
# COMPACT_ATOMS: atom_id res chain seq x y z
N MET A 1 3.65 -21.92 -4.76
CA MET A 1 3.86 -21.59 -4.21
C MET A 1 4.02 -21.19 -3.03
N PHE A 2 3.84 -21.23 -2.46
CA PHE A 2 4.18 -20.93 -1.37
C PHE A 2 3.87 -21.61 -0.38
N ARG A 3 4.02 -21.55 -0.02
CA ARG A 3 4.02 -21.96 0.77
C ARG A 3 4.13 -22.75 1.70
N GLY A 4 3.68 -23.03 1.93
CA GLY A 4 3.55 -24.01 2.93
C GLY A 4 4.85 -24.57 3.43
N ASP A 5 5.87 -24.22 2.82
CA ASP A 5 7.20 -24.61 3.22
C ASP A 5 7.77 -23.71 4.32
N ASP A 6 6.99 -22.75 4.79
CA ASP A 6 7.37 -21.91 5.89
C ASP A 6 7.43 -22.75 7.17
N PRO A 7 8.60 -22.96 7.76
CA PRO A 7 8.71 -23.81 8.94
C PRO A 7 8.01 -23.28 10.16
N ALA A 8 7.82 -21.96 10.21
CA ALA A 8 7.07 -21.35 11.29
C ALA A 8 5.57 -21.38 11.02
N GLY A 9 5.16 -21.87 9.86
CA GLY A 9 3.77 -21.92 9.47
C GLY A 9 3.16 -20.54 9.44
N SER A 10 2.21 -20.30 10.33
CA SER A 10 1.52 -19.03 10.36
C SER A 10 2.42 -17.84 10.67
N GLY A 11 3.59 -18.08 11.29
CA GLY A 11 4.51 -17.00 11.66
C GLY A 11 5.02 -16.24 10.46
N GLY A 12 5.50 -16.96 9.44
CA GLY A 12 5.99 -16.30 8.22
C GLY A 12 4.88 -15.66 7.43
N PHE A 13 3.72 -16.31 7.41
CA PHE A 13 2.55 -15.78 6.72
C PHE A 13 2.07 -14.50 7.37
N VAL A 14 1.99 -14.48 8.70
CA VAL A 14 1.57 -13.28 9.44
C VAL A 14 2.57 -12.15 9.21
N MET A 15 3.87 -12.46 9.25
CA MET A 15 4.89 -11.45 9.03
C MET A 15 4.80 -10.87 7.62
N ALA A 16 4.52 -11.72 6.62
CA ALA A 16 4.38 -11.24 5.24
C ALA A 16 3.21 -10.28 5.11
N TRP A 17 2.07 -10.58 5.74
CA TRP A 17 0.93 -9.68 5.72
C TRP A 17 1.22 -8.37 6.46
N PHE A 18 1.96 -8.46 7.57
CA PHE A 18 2.36 -7.27 8.30
C PHE A 18 3.27 -6.37 7.44
N MET A 19 4.28 -6.97 6.79
CA MET A 19 5.16 -6.21 5.90
C MET A 19 4.39 -5.60 4.74
N LEU A 20 3.42 -6.32 4.22
CA LEU A 20 2.59 -5.82 3.13
C LEU A 20 1.76 -4.61 3.57
N PHE A 21 1.19 -4.68 4.77
CA PHE A 21 0.42 -3.57 5.30
C PHE A 21 1.31 -2.33 5.49
N VAL A 22 2.49 -2.51 6.08
CA VAL A 22 3.43 -1.40 6.28
C VAL A 22 3.87 -0.84 4.93
N ALA A 23 4.12 -1.72 3.95
CA ALA A 23 4.49 -1.26 2.61
C ALA A 23 3.38 -0.41 2.00
N GLY A 24 2.12 -0.81 2.21
CA GLY A 24 0.99 -0.02 1.73
C GLY A 24 0.90 1.35 2.40
N LEU A 25 1.16 1.40 3.71
CA LEU A 25 1.19 2.68 4.41
C LEU A 25 2.32 3.58 3.88
N MET A 26 3.48 3.00 3.57
CA MET A 26 4.57 3.76 3.00
C MET A 26 4.26 4.21 1.58
N GLU A 27 3.45 3.44 0.86
CA GLU A 27 2.97 3.88 -0.45
C GLU A 27 2.11 5.13 -0.33
N ILE A 28 1.27 5.20 0.69
CA ILE A 28 0.50 6.41 0.98
C ILE A 28 1.48 7.58 1.19
N GLY A 29 2.53 7.32 1.96
CA GLY A 29 3.53 8.34 2.26
C GLY A 29 4.20 8.91 1.02
N TRP A 30 4.69 8.03 0.13
CA TRP A 30 5.37 8.54 -1.05
C TRP A 30 4.38 9.08 -2.10
N ALA A 31 3.16 8.56 -2.15
CA ALA A 31 2.16 9.09 -3.07
C ALA A 31 1.79 10.52 -2.70
N ILE A 32 1.56 10.78 -1.40
CA ILE A 32 1.30 12.15 -0.93
C ILE A 32 2.55 13.00 -1.11
N GLY A 33 3.72 12.44 -0.82
CA GLY A 33 4.98 13.13 -0.99
C GLY A 33 5.21 13.63 -2.40
N LEU A 34 4.74 12.87 -3.40
CA LEU A 34 4.89 13.30 -4.79
C LEU A 34 4.30 14.69 -5.04
N LYS A 35 3.17 14.98 -4.40
CA LYS A 35 2.56 16.29 -4.57
C LYS A 35 3.45 17.40 -4.01
N TYR A 36 4.12 17.13 -2.90
CA TYR A 36 4.99 18.12 -2.27
C TYR A 36 6.32 18.30 -3.00
N THR A 37 6.70 17.37 -3.88
CA THR A 37 7.93 17.52 -4.66
C THR A 37 7.80 18.56 -5.77
N GLU A 38 6.59 18.91 -6.15
CA GLU A 38 6.32 19.85 -7.25
C GLU A 38 7.09 19.47 -8.50
N GLY A 39 6.88 18.22 -8.95
CA GLY A 39 7.55 17.69 -10.13
C GLY A 39 9.02 17.39 -9.92
N PHE A 40 9.39 17.05 -8.66
CA PHE A 40 10.77 16.78 -8.26
C PHE A 40 11.67 17.99 -8.34
N SER A 41 11.07 19.20 -8.31
CA SER A 41 11.84 20.44 -8.31
C SER A 41 12.32 20.82 -6.91
N ARG A 42 11.71 20.26 -5.86
CA ARG A 42 12.08 20.55 -4.48
C ARG A 42 12.96 19.43 -3.94
N PRO A 43 14.23 19.73 -3.57
CA PRO A 43 15.18 18.67 -3.23
C PRO A 43 14.81 17.83 -2.01
N ILE A 44 14.41 18.48 -0.91
CA ILE A 44 14.15 17.75 0.33
C ILE A 44 12.91 16.86 0.22
N PRO A 45 11.74 17.38 -0.21
CA PRO A 45 10.60 16.49 -0.44
C PRO A 45 10.89 15.38 -1.44
N SER A 46 11.69 15.67 -2.47
CA SER A 46 12.02 14.66 -3.50
C SER A 46 12.82 13.51 -2.90
N VAL A 47 13.83 13.82 -2.08
CA VAL A 47 14.65 12.78 -1.45
C VAL A 47 13.82 11.93 -0.50
N LEU A 48 12.99 12.57 0.33
CA LEU A 48 12.15 11.85 1.27
C LEU A 48 11.15 10.95 0.55
N THR A 49 10.55 11.45 -0.53
CA THR A 49 9.60 10.69 -1.32
C THR A 49 10.26 9.47 -1.94
N LEU A 50 11.43 9.65 -2.55
CA LEU A 50 12.14 8.54 -3.18
C LEU A 50 12.59 7.51 -2.15
N ALA A 51 13.03 7.95 -0.98
CA ALA A 51 13.42 7.04 0.09
C ALA A 51 12.24 6.20 0.56
N CYS A 52 11.09 6.84 0.74
CA CYS A 52 9.86 6.15 1.16
C CYS A 52 9.41 5.17 0.10
N MET A 53 9.50 5.55 -1.17
CA MET A 53 9.15 4.68 -2.29
C MET A 53 10.05 3.43 -2.30
N ALA A 54 11.36 3.62 -2.16
CA ALA A 54 12.29 2.50 -2.16
C ALA A 54 12.01 1.55 -0.99
N ALA A 55 11.75 2.09 0.20
CA ALA A 55 11.44 1.27 1.36
C ALA A 55 10.13 0.51 1.17
N SER A 56 9.11 1.15 0.61
CA SER A 56 7.83 0.52 0.34
C SER A 56 8.00 -0.65 -0.63
N MET A 57 8.74 -0.44 -1.70
CA MET A 57 8.98 -1.50 -2.69
C MET A 57 9.81 -2.64 -2.12
N ALA A 58 10.77 -2.32 -1.26
CA ALA A 58 11.58 -3.36 -0.62
C ALA A 58 10.73 -4.26 0.27
N LEU A 59 9.82 -3.65 1.04
CA LEU A 59 8.92 -4.43 1.90
C LEU A 59 7.95 -5.27 1.08
N LEU A 60 7.44 -4.71 -0.02
CA LEU A 60 6.60 -5.48 -0.93
C LEU A 60 7.37 -6.69 -1.47
N GLY A 61 8.61 -6.48 -1.89
CA GLY A 61 9.43 -7.56 -2.40
C GLY A 61 9.66 -8.65 -1.37
N LEU A 62 9.87 -8.27 -0.11
CA LEU A 62 10.03 -9.25 0.96
C LEU A 62 8.75 -10.04 1.19
N ALA A 63 7.59 -9.37 1.15
CA ALA A 63 6.31 -10.06 1.31
C ALA A 63 6.06 -11.05 0.18
N LEU A 64 6.57 -10.77 -1.02
CA LEU A 64 6.40 -11.65 -2.17
C LEU A 64 7.11 -12.98 -2.02
N LYS A 65 8.03 -13.11 -1.07
CA LYS A 65 8.65 -14.41 -0.81
C LYS A 65 7.65 -15.42 -0.27
N THR A 66 6.57 -14.96 0.34
CA THR A 66 5.57 -15.80 0.97
C THR A 66 4.22 -15.73 0.29
N LEU A 67 3.86 -14.54 -0.22
CA LEU A 67 2.51 -14.30 -0.75
C LEU A 67 2.50 -14.33 -2.29
N PRO A 68 1.37 -14.74 -2.89
CA PRO A 68 1.23 -14.65 -4.35
C PRO A 68 1.33 -13.20 -4.81
N ILE A 69 1.98 -12.99 -5.96
CA ILE A 69 2.21 -11.63 -6.45
C ILE A 69 0.91 -10.90 -6.76
N GLY A 70 -0.08 -11.59 -7.31
CA GLY A 70 -1.35 -10.93 -7.62
C GLY A 70 -2.04 -10.40 -6.38
N THR A 71 -2.08 -11.21 -5.33
CA THR A 71 -2.68 -10.81 -4.06
C THR A 71 -1.89 -9.69 -3.41
N ALA A 72 -0.58 -9.86 -3.31
CA ALA A 72 0.27 -8.88 -2.63
C ALA A 72 0.24 -7.54 -3.35
N TYR A 73 0.35 -7.55 -4.67
CA TYR A 73 0.35 -6.31 -5.43
C TYR A 73 -1.01 -5.60 -5.34
N ALA A 74 -2.10 -6.35 -5.44
CA ALA A 74 -3.44 -5.76 -5.36
C ALA A 74 -3.69 -5.14 -3.99
N VAL A 75 -3.27 -5.82 -2.92
CA VAL A 75 -3.45 -5.30 -1.56
C VAL A 75 -2.57 -4.08 -1.34
N TRP A 76 -1.30 -4.15 -1.74
CA TRP A 76 -0.38 -3.02 -1.62
C TRP A 76 -0.91 -1.79 -2.34
N THR A 77 -1.30 -1.97 -3.61
CA THR A 77 -1.83 -0.88 -4.42
C THR A 77 -3.14 -0.35 -3.83
N GLY A 78 -3.99 -1.26 -3.37
CA GLY A 78 -5.29 -0.89 -2.81
C GLY A 78 -5.15 -0.09 -1.52
N ILE A 79 -4.28 -0.51 -0.60
CA ILE A 79 -4.05 0.23 0.63
C ILE A 79 -3.52 1.63 0.31
N GLY A 80 -2.56 1.70 -0.60
CA GLY A 80 -2.01 2.99 -1.01
C GLY A 80 -3.06 3.88 -1.63
N ALA A 81 -3.90 3.32 -2.51
CA ALA A 81 -4.95 4.09 -3.18
C ALA A 81 -5.99 4.61 -2.18
N VAL A 82 -6.44 3.76 -1.27
CA VAL A 82 -7.45 4.14 -0.28
C VAL A 82 -6.90 5.23 0.65
N GLY A 83 -5.70 5.00 1.19
CA GLY A 83 -5.11 5.96 2.12
C GLY A 83 -4.82 7.30 1.45
N THR A 84 -4.30 7.25 0.22
CA THR A 84 -4.01 8.47 -0.53
C THR A 84 -5.28 9.23 -0.86
N ALA A 85 -6.35 8.52 -1.24
CA ALA A 85 -7.63 9.17 -1.54
C ALA A 85 -8.20 9.84 -0.29
N LEU A 86 -8.13 9.16 0.87
CA LEU A 86 -8.64 9.74 2.11
C LEU A 86 -7.81 10.94 2.56
N LEU A 87 -6.49 10.85 2.46
CA LEU A 87 -5.63 11.97 2.80
C LEU A 87 -5.77 13.12 1.81
N GLY A 88 -6.05 12.81 0.54
CA GLY A 88 -6.32 13.84 -0.45
C GLY A 88 -7.54 14.68 -0.08
N ILE A 89 -8.58 14.02 0.43
CA ILE A 89 -9.76 14.73 0.91
C ILE A 89 -9.39 15.63 2.09
N TRP A 90 -8.62 15.10 3.02
CA TRP A 90 -8.30 15.82 4.25
C TRP A 90 -7.26 16.92 4.05
N LEU A 91 -6.16 16.60 3.35
CA LEU A 91 -5.03 17.54 3.23
C LEU A 91 -5.20 18.54 2.10
N PHE A 92 -5.83 18.12 1.01
CA PHE A 92 -5.88 18.95 -0.21
C PHE A 92 -7.28 19.41 -0.55
N GLY A 93 -8.25 19.15 0.31
CA GLY A 93 -9.61 19.61 0.09
C GLY A 93 -10.31 18.98 -1.09
N GLU A 94 -9.91 17.78 -1.48
CA GLU A 94 -10.56 17.08 -2.59
C GLU A 94 -11.98 16.69 -2.21
N PRO A 95 -12.88 16.57 -3.21
CA PRO A 95 -14.31 16.33 -2.88
C PRO A 95 -14.52 14.96 -2.24
N ALA A 96 -15.39 14.92 -1.22
CA ALA A 96 -15.77 13.69 -0.53
C ALA A 96 -17.22 13.35 -0.93
N THR A 97 -17.44 13.19 -2.23
CA THR A 97 -18.77 12.87 -2.72
C THR A 97 -19.15 11.43 -2.33
N VAL A 98 -20.45 11.17 -2.29
CA VAL A 98 -20.93 9.82 -2.00
C VAL A 98 -20.35 8.81 -2.99
N MET A 99 -20.29 9.17 -4.27
CA MET A 99 -19.76 8.28 -5.29
C MET A 99 -18.28 7.97 -5.05
N ARG A 100 -17.46 8.96 -4.69
CA ARG A 100 -16.06 8.73 -4.36
C ARG A 100 -15.91 7.80 -3.17
N LEU A 101 -16.70 8.02 -2.13
CA LEU A 101 -16.64 7.18 -0.93
C LEU A 101 -17.10 5.76 -1.21
N LEU A 102 -18.11 5.58 -2.06
CA LEU A 102 -18.53 4.25 -2.46
C LEU A 102 -17.43 3.51 -3.22
N CYS A 103 -16.72 4.20 -4.11
CA CYS A 103 -15.63 3.59 -4.85
C CYS A 103 -14.48 3.20 -3.92
N ILE A 104 -14.16 4.05 -2.95
CA ILE A 104 -13.14 3.73 -1.95
C ILE A 104 -13.58 2.50 -1.16
N GLY A 105 -14.86 2.42 -0.79
CA GLY A 105 -15.40 1.26 -0.10
C GLY A 105 -15.27 -0.03 -0.91
N LEU A 106 -15.44 0.05 -2.22
CA LEU A 106 -15.26 -1.13 -3.08
C LEU A 106 -13.81 -1.61 -3.06
N ILE A 107 -12.86 -0.69 -3.06
CA ILE A 107 -11.45 -1.06 -2.99
C ILE A 107 -11.16 -1.77 -1.65
N VAL A 108 -11.64 -1.20 -0.55
CA VAL A 108 -11.46 -1.80 0.77
C VAL A 108 -12.08 -3.19 0.81
N SER A 109 -13.29 -3.33 0.27
CA SER A 109 -13.96 -4.63 0.23
C SER A 109 -13.16 -5.66 -0.55
N GLY A 110 -12.55 -5.24 -1.67
CA GLY A 110 -11.70 -6.12 -2.45
C GLY A 110 -10.48 -6.59 -1.68
N ILE A 111 -9.84 -5.68 -0.93
CA ILE A 111 -8.68 -6.03 -0.12
C ILE A 111 -9.06 -7.07 0.94
N VAL A 112 -10.15 -6.83 1.65
CA VAL A 112 -10.62 -7.76 2.67
C VAL A 112 -10.94 -9.11 2.05
N GLY A 113 -11.62 -9.09 0.90
CA GLY A 113 -11.95 -10.32 0.19
C GLY A 113 -10.72 -11.12 -0.22
N LEU A 114 -9.71 -10.44 -0.73
CA LEU A 114 -8.46 -11.11 -1.11
C LEU A 114 -7.78 -11.76 0.09
N LYS A 115 -7.78 -11.07 1.22
CA LYS A 115 -7.19 -11.64 2.42
C LYS A 115 -7.95 -12.89 2.86
N LEU A 116 -9.27 -12.85 2.77
CA LEU A 116 -10.10 -13.97 3.23
C LEU A 116 -9.96 -15.21 2.33
N VAL A 117 -9.73 -15.02 1.04
CA VAL A 117 -9.63 -16.14 0.10
C VAL A 117 -8.18 -16.57 -0.15
N THR A 118 -7.22 -15.89 0.45
CA THR A 118 -5.81 -16.22 0.36
C THR A 118 -5.32 -16.76 1.69
#